data_a83d8245ac5574b5bdf71d5df643b822
#
_entry.id   a83d8245ac5574b5bdf71d5df643b822
#
_cell.length_a   1.000
_cell.length_b   1.000
_cell.length_c   1.000
_cell.angle_alpha   90.00
_cell.angle_beta   90.00
_cell.angle_gamma   90.00
#
_symmetry.space_group_name_H-M   'P 1'
#
loop_
_entity.id
_entity.type
_entity.pdbx_description
1 polymer ?
#
loop_
_entity_poly.entity_id
_entity_poly.type
_entity_poly.pdbx_seq_one_letter_code
_entity_poly.pdbx_strand_id
1 'polypeptide(L)'
;MKGYILNLTIKGKGRVFDGERAFDCEPGEMLLFQPKTAHYYGRAPDSPQWFHRWVYFRPRAYWHDWLRWQDEQEGVGRLLLPESLRGEFDRLFASIEQTHNSGRRFAEELAMNLLEWLLLRAVEEDPRSHQLIRDPRVIEACQYVTNHLASEVKIEEVARHVCLSPSRLAHLFREQMGVNLLRWREDQRVIRAKLLLQTTQEPIASVGREVGYDDQLYFSRVFRKRVGVSPSDFRRRNQDAHDSLAAQTAWPLARSAIS
;
A
#
# COMPACT_ATOMS: atom_id res chain seq x y z
N MET A 1 -1.66 -13.42 -11.15
CA MET A 1 -0.64 -12.44 -10.74
C MET A 1 -0.66 -12.25 -9.22
N LYS A 2 0.47 -11.83 -8.60
CA LYS A 2 0.56 -11.55 -7.14
C LYS A 2 0.55 -10.04 -6.83
N GLY A 3 0.53 -9.18 -7.84
CA GLY A 3 0.54 -7.71 -7.74
C GLY A 3 -0.61 -7.09 -8.51
N TYR A 4 -0.63 -5.77 -8.51
CA TYR A 4 -1.59 -4.92 -9.20
C TYR A 4 -1.06 -4.52 -10.58
N ILE A 5 -1.98 -4.21 -11.51
CA ILE A 5 -1.65 -3.48 -12.73
C ILE A 5 -2.44 -2.18 -12.68
N LEU A 6 -1.76 -1.07 -12.91
CA LEU A 6 -2.36 0.23 -13.14
C LEU A 6 -2.18 0.59 -14.61
N ASN A 7 -3.27 0.94 -15.28
CA ASN A 7 -3.31 1.29 -16.70
C ASN A 7 -3.91 2.67 -16.88
N LEU A 8 -3.41 3.45 -17.83
CA LEU A 8 -3.96 4.74 -18.26
C LEU A 8 -4.11 4.76 -19.77
N THR A 9 -5.33 4.92 -20.27
CA THR A 9 -5.57 5.11 -21.70
C THR A 9 -5.18 6.53 -22.11
N ILE A 10 -4.26 6.64 -23.09
CA ILE A 10 -3.75 7.90 -23.60
C ILE A 10 -4.50 8.32 -24.87
N LYS A 11 -4.67 7.38 -25.81
CA LYS A 11 -5.28 7.66 -27.12
C LYS A 11 -6.01 6.44 -27.66
N GLY A 12 -7.12 6.66 -28.37
CA GLY A 12 -7.93 5.58 -28.91
C GLY A 12 -8.78 4.93 -27.85
N LYS A 13 -9.23 3.70 -28.08
CA LYS A 13 -10.13 2.96 -27.20
C LYS A 13 -9.61 1.56 -26.94
N GLY A 14 -9.53 1.19 -25.67
CA GLY A 14 -9.28 -0.17 -25.23
C GLY A 14 -10.57 -0.89 -24.87
N ARG A 15 -10.53 -2.21 -24.87
CA ARG A 15 -11.60 -3.08 -24.36
C ARG A 15 -11.03 -4.04 -23.33
N VAL A 16 -11.67 -4.08 -22.17
CA VAL A 16 -11.38 -5.03 -21.10
C VAL A 16 -12.47 -6.08 -21.04
N PHE A 17 -12.06 -7.33 -20.85
CA PHE A 17 -12.95 -8.48 -20.81
C PHE A 17 -12.53 -9.40 -19.65
N ASP A 18 -13.45 -9.75 -18.76
CA ASP A 18 -13.22 -10.61 -17.61
C ASP A 18 -13.64 -12.08 -17.81
N GLY A 19 -14.17 -12.39 -18.99
CA GLY A 19 -14.69 -13.72 -19.36
C GLY A 19 -16.21 -13.75 -19.52
N GLU A 20 -16.95 -12.84 -18.89
CA GLU A 20 -18.42 -12.75 -18.99
C GLU A 20 -18.88 -11.39 -19.51
N ARG A 21 -18.20 -10.32 -19.13
CA ARG A 21 -18.57 -8.94 -19.46
C ARG A 21 -17.40 -8.23 -20.11
N ALA A 22 -17.73 -7.25 -20.96
CA ALA A 22 -16.75 -6.38 -21.58
C ALA A 22 -17.16 -4.92 -21.38
N PHE A 23 -16.17 -4.07 -21.15
CA PHE A 23 -16.36 -2.62 -21.19
C PHE A 23 -15.20 -1.95 -21.92
N ASP A 24 -15.49 -0.80 -22.50
CA ASP A 24 -14.50 -0.02 -23.20
C ASP A 24 -13.88 1.02 -22.25
N CYS A 25 -12.62 1.34 -22.49
CA CYS A 25 -11.89 2.39 -21.80
C CYS A 25 -11.40 3.44 -22.80
N GLU A 26 -11.62 4.71 -22.45
CA GLU A 26 -11.37 5.89 -23.28
C GLU A 26 -10.21 6.73 -22.76
N PRO A 27 -9.71 7.71 -23.55
CA PRO A 27 -8.61 8.56 -23.13
C PRO A 27 -8.88 9.29 -21.80
N GLY A 28 -7.94 9.20 -20.87
CA GLY A 28 -8.05 9.73 -19.51
C GLY A 28 -8.60 8.73 -18.50
N GLU A 29 -9.04 7.55 -18.92
CA GLU A 29 -9.46 6.52 -17.99
C GLU A 29 -8.28 5.71 -17.48
N MET A 30 -8.23 5.60 -16.16
CA MET A 30 -7.32 4.74 -15.42
C MET A 30 -8.03 3.50 -14.93
N LEU A 31 -7.38 2.35 -15.07
CA LEU A 31 -7.87 1.06 -14.59
C LEU A 31 -6.86 0.47 -13.60
N LEU A 32 -7.37 0.00 -12.47
CA LEU A 32 -6.60 -0.72 -11.45
C LEU A 32 -7.06 -2.18 -11.39
N PHE A 33 -6.25 -3.09 -11.88
CA PHE A 33 -6.50 -4.52 -11.81
C PHE A 33 -5.93 -5.09 -10.52
N GLN A 34 -6.79 -5.73 -9.74
CA GLN A 34 -6.42 -6.36 -8.47
C GLN A 34 -5.66 -7.68 -8.67
N PRO A 35 -4.89 -8.15 -7.68
CA PRO A 35 -4.24 -9.46 -7.73
C PRO A 35 -5.26 -10.58 -7.93
N LYS A 36 -4.94 -11.56 -8.77
CA LYS A 36 -5.76 -12.73 -9.09
C LYS A 36 -7.01 -12.46 -9.94
N THR A 37 -7.32 -11.23 -10.28
CA THR A 37 -8.42 -10.93 -11.23
C THR A 37 -8.10 -11.53 -12.58
N ALA A 38 -8.99 -12.34 -13.11
CA ALA A 38 -8.94 -12.77 -14.50
C ALA A 38 -9.34 -11.59 -15.39
N HIS A 39 -8.49 -11.21 -16.32
CA HIS A 39 -8.77 -10.13 -17.24
C HIS A 39 -8.02 -10.32 -18.54
N TYR A 40 -8.67 -9.93 -19.61
CA TYR A 40 -8.07 -9.76 -20.92
C TYR A 40 -8.35 -8.33 -21.37
N TYR A 41 -7.37 -7.72 -22.02
CA TYR A 41 -7.56 -6.39 -22.57
C TYR A 41 -6.83 -6.25 -23.90
N GLY A 42 -7.37 -5.43 -24.76
CA GLY A 42 -6.84 -5.18 -26.09
C GLY A 42 -7.45 -3.91 -26.69
N ARG A 43 -7.11 -3.65 -27.92
CA ARG A 43 -7.74 -2.57 -28.68
C ARG A 43 -9.22 -2.89 -28.92
N ALA A 44 -10.12 -1.94 -28.70
CA ALA A 44 -11.54 -2.09 -29.02
C ALA A 44 -11.74 -2.30 -30.54
N PRO A 45 -12.65 -3.18 -30.98
CA PRO A 45 -12.85 -3.49 -32.40
C PRO A 45 -13.20 -2.27 -33.26
N ASP A 46 -13.91 -1.30 -32.68
CA ASP A 46 -14.37 -0.07 -33.31
C ASP A 46 -13.34 1.09 -33.26
N SER A 47 -12.16 0.87 -32.68
CA SER A 47 -11.09 1.86 -32.60
C SER A 47 -9.91 1.51 -33.51
N PRO A 48 -9.36 2.47 -34.29
CA PRO A 48 -8.21 2.19 -35.17
C PRO A 48 -6.93 1.95 -34.38
N GLN A 49 -6.85 2.44 -33.15
CA GLN A 49 -5.66 2.37 -32.31
C GLN A 49 -6.02 2.36 -30.82
N TRP A 50 -5.08 1.93 -29.99
CA TRP A 50 -5.13 2.06 -28.54
C TRP A 50 -3.72 2.23 -27.99
N PHE A 51 -3.42 3.40 -27.48
CA PHE A 51 -2.20 3.71 -26.76
C PHE A 51 -2.51 3.89 -25.29
N HIS A 52 -1.77 3.17 -24.45
CA HIS A 52 -1.95 3.20 -23.01
C HIS A 52 -0.60 3.07 -22.32
N ARG A 53 -0.52 3.62 -21.11
CA ARG A 53 0.56 3.37 -20.15
C ARG A 53 0.13 2.29 -19.21
N TRP A 54 1.06 1.50 -18.71
CA TRP A 54 0.79 0.54 -17.66
C TRP A 54 2.00 0.32 -16.78
N VAL A 55 1.76 -0.07 -15.52
CA VAL A 55 2.77 -0.49 -14.56
C VAL A 55 2.26 -1.68 -13.76
N TYR A 56 3.09 -2.71 -13.62
CA TYR A 56 2.87 -3.81 -12.70
C TYR A 56 3.66 -3.56 -11.43
N PHE A 57 3.03 -3.67 -10.25
CA PHE A 57 3.67 -3.41 -8.99
C PHE A 57 3.14 -4.28 -7.85
N ARG A 58 3.97 -4.46 -6.83
CA ARG A 58 3.55 -4.98 -5.54
C ARG A 58 3.47 -3.82 -4.57
N PRO A 59 2.29 -3.55 -3.97
CA PRO A 59 2.11 -2.37 -3.14
C PRO A 59 2.91 -2.47 -1.85
N ARG A 60 3.33 -1.32 -1.35
CA ARG A 60 3.77 -1.20 0.04
C ARG A 60 2.57 -1.44 0.96
N ALA A 61 2.84 -1.95 2.17
CA ALA A 61 1.77 -2.38 3.09
C ALA A 61 0.74 -1.28 3.43
N TYR A 62 1.17 -0.01 3.41
CA TYR A 62 0.34 1.14 3.73
C TYR A 62 -0.44 1.73 2.53
N TRP A 63 -0.25 1.20 1.32
CA TRP A 63 -0.99 1.64 0.12
C TRP A 63 -2.39 1.06 0.01
N HIS A 64 -2.76 0.16 0.92
CA HIS A 64 -4.00 -0.61 0.82
C HIS A 64 -5.25 0.26 0.60
N ASP A 65 -5.35 1.39 1.30
CA ASP A 65 -6.50 2.29 1.18
C ASP A 65 -6.54 3.04 -0.16
N TRP A 66 -5.39 3.31 -0.76
CA TRP A 66 -5.27 4.01 -2.05
C TRP A 66 -5.59 3.12 -3.26
N LEU A 67 -5.65 1.81 -3.03
CA LEU A 67 -5.93 0.79 -4.04
C LEU A 67 -7.38 0.29 -3.98
N ARG A 68 -8.24 0.97 -3.23
CA ARG A 68 -9.67 0.70 -3.14
C ARG A 68 -10.45 1.58 -4.12
N TRP A 69 -10.27 1.31 -5.40
CA TRP A 69 -11.07 1.97 -6.43
C TRP A 69 -12.42 1.27 -6.56
N GLN A 70 -13.44 2.00 -7.06
CA GLN A 70 -14.73 1.36 -7.34
C GLN A 70 -14.56 0.35 -8.46
N ASP A 71 -15.01 -0.84 -8.21
CA ASP A 71 -15.00 -1.89 -9.20
C ASP A 71 -16.13 -1.63 -10.20
N GLU A 72 -15.78 -1.45 -11.45
CA GLU A 72 -16.73 -1.53 -12.58
C GLU A 72 -17.12 -3.00 -12.82
N GLN A 73 -16.17 -3.89 -12.56
CA GLN A 73 -16.29 -5.33 -12.56
C GLN A 73 -15.47 -5.88 -11.41
N GLU A 74 -15.78 -7.07 -10.93
CA GLU A 74 -15.09 -7.67 -9.79
C GLU A 74 -13.57 -7.66 -9.98
N GLY A 75 -12.87 -6.88 -9.15
CA GLY A 75 -11.42 -6.73 -9.16
C GLY A 75 -10.83 -5.76 -10.18
N VAL A 76 -11.63 -4.95 -10.88
CA VAL A 76 -11.15 -3.91 -11.79
C VAL A 76 -11.73 -2.54 -11.38
N GLY A 77 -10.93 -1.75 -10.69
CA GLY A 77 -11.31 -0.39 -10.32
C GLY A 77 -11.10 0.60 -11.47
N ARG A 78 -11.95 1.61 -11.57
CA ARG A 78 -11.95 2.62 -12.63
C ARG A 78 -11.96 4.04 -12.07
N LEU A 79 -11.18 4.92 -12.70
CA LEU A 79 -11.09 6.35 -12.41
C LEU A 79 -10.99 7.14 -13.72
N LEU A 80 -11.83 8.15 -13.89
CA LEU A 80 -11.76 9.08 -15.02
C LEU A 80 -11.00 10.35 -14.57
N LEU A 81 -9.86 10.64 -15.20
CA LEU A 81 -9.09 11.84 -14.96
C LEU A 81 -9.70 13.05 -15.66
N PRO A 82 -9.77 14.22 -14.99
CA PRO A 82 -10.03 15.49 -15.64
C PRO A 82 -9.08 15.74 -16.82
N GLU A 83 -9.56 16.36 -17.88
CA GLU A 83 -8.75 16.61 -19.09
C GLU A 83 -7.47 17.38 -18.80
N SER A 84 -7.53 18.34 -17.88
CA SER A 84 -6.38 19.15 -17.43
C SER A 84 -5.24 18.34 -16.83
N LEU A 85 -5.51 17.15 -16.29
CA LEU A 85 -4.54 16.32 -15.58
C LEU A 85 -3.99 15.16 -16.42
N ARG A 86 -4.62 14.83 -17.54
CA ARG A 86 -4.20 13.69 -18.39
C ARG A 86 -2.73 13.76 -18.78
N GLY A 87 -2.26 14.98 -19.16
CA GLY A 87 -0.85 15.20 -19.50
C GLY A 87 0.12 15.07 -18.31
N GLU A 88 -0.30 15.43 -17.11
CA GLU A 88 0.49 15.22 -15.88
C GLU A 88 0.68 13.71 -15.62
N PHE A 89 -0.40 12.96 -15.64
CA PHE A 89 -0.37 11.52 -15.40
C PHE A 89 0.41 10.76 -16.47
N ASP A 90 0.30 11.13 -17.76
CA ASP A 90 1.13 10.52 -18.82
C ASP A 90 2.62 10.73 -18.55
N ARG A 91 3.02 11.95 -18.14
CA ARG A 91 4.42 12.25 -17.77
C ARG A 91 4.88 11.47 -16.53
N LEU A 92 4.00 11.29 -15.53
CA LEU A 92 4.32 10.49 -14.34
C LEU A 92 4.59 9.04 -14.71
N PHE A 93 3.75 8.41 -15.53
CA PHE A 93 4.00 7.06 -16.03
C PHE A 93 5.32 6.96 -16.81
N ALA A 94 5.59 7.91 -17.70
CA ALA A 94 6.86 7.96 -18.44
C ALA A 94 8.06 8.10 -17.50
N SER A 95 7.95 8.93 -16.45
CA SER A 95 9.00 9.11 -15.45
C SER A 95 9.26 7.85 -14.64
N ILE A 96 8.20 7.10 -14.27
CA ILE A 96 8.32 5.81 -13.58
C ILE A 96 9.09 4.83 -14.45
N GLU A 97 8.70 4.68 -15.71
CA GLU A 97 9.36 3.79 -16.69
C GLU A 97 10.83 4.16 -16.89
N GLN A 98 11.11 5.44 -17.15
CA GLN A 98 12.47 5.95 -17.35
C GLN A 98 13.35 5.74 -16.11
N THR A 99 12.79 6.01 -14.93
CA THR A 99 13.52 5.86 -13.67
C THR A 99 13.82 4.40 -13.39
N HIS A 100 12.84 3.51 -13.56
CA HIS A 100 13.00 2.07 -13.37
C HIS A 100 14.09 1.49 -14.29
N ASN A 101 14.10 1.91 -15.56
CA ASN A 101 15.03 1.42 -16.57
C ASN A 101 16.39 2.16 -16.58
N SER A 102 16.61 3.11 -15.65
CA SER A 102 17.81 3.96 -15.67
C SER A 102 19.12 3.25 -15.31
N GLY A 103 19.06 2.04 -14.76
CA GLY A 103 20.24 1.31 -14.25
C GLY A 103 20.90 1.95 -13.02
N ARG A 104 20.29 2.99 -12.41
CA ARG A 104 20.82 3.64 -11.21
C ARG A 104 20.66 2.75 -10.00
N ARG A 105 21.52 2.94 -8.99
CA ARG A 105 21.55 2.15 -7.75
C ARG A 105 20.21 2.06 -7.03
N PHE A 106 19.40 3.12 -7.06
CA PHE A 106 18.11 3.22 -6.38
C PHE A 106 16.95 3.38 -7.38
N ALA A 107 17.08 2.82 -8.59
CA ALA A 107 16.11 2.97 -9.66
C ALA A 107 14.72 2.43 -9.25
N GLU A 108 14.68 1.27 -8.60
CA GLU A 108 13.43 0.63 -8.15
C GLU A 108 12.76 1.47 -7.05
N GLU A 109 13.51 1.89 -6.03
CA GLU A 109 12.98 2.69 -4.94
C GLU A 109 12.47 4.06 -5.40
N LEU A 110 13.18 4.70 -6.31
CA LEU A 110 12.77 5.98 -6.89
C LEU A 110 11.53 5.82 -7.77
N ALA A 111 11.47 4.78 -8.60
CA ALA A 111 10.28 4.47 -9.40
C ALA A 111 9.07 4.16 -8.52
N MET A 112 9.25 3.42 -7.42
CA MET A 112 8.20 3.16 -6.44
C MET A 112 7.72 4.43 -5.72
N ASN A 113 8.60 5.41 -5.47
CA ASN A 113 8.19 6.69 -4.89
C ASN A 113 7.40 7.56 -5.90
N LEU A 114 7.78 7.52 -7.18
CA LEU A 114 7.01 8.17 -8.24
C LEU A 114 5.63 7.52 -8.41
N LEU A 115 5.55 6.20 -8.32
CA LEU A 115 4.28 5.47 -8.35
C LEU A 115 3.42 5.80 -7.13
N GLU A 116 4.03 5.95 -5.94
CA GLU A 116 3.35 6.40 -4.73
C GLU A 116 2.73 7.78 -4.92
N TRP A 117 3.50 8.73 -5.48
CA TRP A 117 3.00 10.06 -5.82
C TRP A 117 1.83 9.98 -6.81
N LEU A 118 1.94 9.19 -7.88
CA LEU A 118 0.88 8.99 -8.86
C LEU A 118 -0.41 8.45 -8.22
N LEU A 119 -0.30 7.44 -7.34
CA LEU A 119 -1.44 6.86 -6.64
C LEU A 119 -2.11 7.86 -5.70
N LEU A 120 -1.34 8.66 -4.95
CA LEU A 120 -1.89 9.72 -4.09
C LEU A 120 -2.64 10.76 -4.91
N ARG A 121 -2.05 11.22 -6.03
CA ARG A 121 -2.71 12.14 -6.95
C ARG A 121 -4.00 11.54 -7.54
N ALA A 122 -4.00 10.26 -7.90
CA ALA A 122 -5.20 9.58 -8.38
C ALA A 122 -6.30 9.52 -7.33
N VAL A 123 -5.94 9.28 -6.07
CA VAL A 123 -6.90 9.29 -4.94
C VAL A 123 -7.49 10.68 -4.72
N GLU A 124 -6.71 11.75 -4.83
CA GLU A 124 -7.22 13.14 -4.72
C GLU A 124 -8.26 13.46 -5.80
N GLU A 125 -8.07 12.95 -7.01
CA GLU A 125 -8.97 13.18 -8.14
C GLU A 125 -10.21 12.26 -8.16
N ASP A 126 -10.22 11.22 -7.34
CA ASP A 126 -11.41 10.38 -7.20
C ASP A 126 -12.53 11.20 -6.53
N PRO A 127 -13.67 11.44 -7.20
CA PRO A 127 -14.79 12.20 -6.62
C PRO A 127 -15.26 11.64 -5.27
N ARG A 128 -14.95 10.39 -5.01
CA ARG A 128 -15.26 9.69 -3.74
C ARG A 128 -14.20 9.90 -2.67
N SER A 129 -13.01 10.41 -3.03
CA SER A 129 -12.00 10.78 -2.03
C SER A 129 -12.54 11.83 -1.08
N HIS A 130 -13.44 12.70 -1.54
CA HIS A 130 -14.19 13.63 -0.67
C HIS A 130 -15.17 12.91 0.26
N GLN A 131 -15.64 11.70 -0.09
CA GLN A 131 -16.36 10.80 0.83
C GLN A 131 -15.41 9.98 1.71
N LEU A 132 -14.13 9.90 1.33
CA LEU A 132 -13.04 9.33 2.13
C LEU A 132 -12.48 10.33 3.15
N ILE A 133 -13.05 11.55 3.28
CA ILE A 133 -12.83 12.36 4.49
C ILE A 133 -13.39 11.53 5.64
N ARG A 134 -12.49 10.78 6.25
CA ARG A 134 -12.85 9.98 7.42
C ARG A 134 -13.47 10.91 8.44
N ASP A 135 -14.58 10.49 8.97
CA ASP A 135 -15.19 11.20 10.10
C ASP A 135 -14.06 11.51 11.12
N PRO A 136 -13.86 12.77 11.51
CA PRO A 136 -12.79 13.17 12.44
C PRO A 136 -12.73 12.29 13.68
N ARG A 137 -13.88 11.78 14.14
CA ARG A 137 -13.98 10.87 15.27
C ARG A 137 -13.34 9.52 15.01
N VAL A 138 -13.33 9.03 13.76
CA VAL A 138 -12.61 7.80 13.39
C VAL A 138 -11.10 8.04 13.38
N ILE A 139 -10.64 9.20 12.90
CA ILE A 139 -9.23 9.60 12.97
C ILE A 139 -8.78 9.69 14.43
N GLU A 140 -9.58 10.34 15.26
CA GLU A 140 -9.29 10.49 16.69
C GLU A 140 -9.30 9.14 17.41
N ALA A 141 -10.22 8.23 17.06
CA ALA A 141 -10.24 6.85 17.56
C ALA A 141 -8.95 6.10 17.17
N CYS A 142 -8.48 6.25 15.93
CA CYS A 142 -7.20 5.67 15.49
C CYS A 142 -6.02 6.22 16.29
N GLN A 143 -5.96 7.54 16.51
CA GLN A 143 -4.92 8.19 17.31
C GLN A 143 -4.94 7.69 18.75
N TYR A 144 -6.13 7.64 19.38
CA TYR A 144 -6.28 7.09 20.73
C TYR A 144 -5.74 5.69 20.84
N VAL A 145 -6.15 4.78 19.93
CA VAL A 145 -5.69 3.38 19.93
C VAL A 145 -4.19 3.29 19.68
N THR A 146 -3.63 4.11 18.77
CA THR A 146 -2.19 4.13 18.48
C THR A 146 -1.37 4.56 19.70
N ASN A 147 -1.86 5.55 20.45
CA ASN A 147 -1.19 6.02 21.66
C ASN A 147 -1.28 5.01 22.82
N HIS A 148 -2.22 4.06 22.75
CA HIS A 148 -2.47 3.05 23.78
C HIS A 148 -2.25 1.61 23.26
N LEU A 149 -1.35 1.42 22.27
CA LEU A 149 -1.14 0.10 21.64
C LEU A 149 -0.72 -0.97 22.64
N ALA A 150 0.14 -0.64 23.59
CA ALA A 150 0.63 -1.57 24.60
C ALA A 150 -0.43 -1.95 25.66
N SER A 151 -1.37 -1.03 25.95
CA SER A 151 -2.37 -1.21 26.99
C SER A 151 -3.55 -2.04 26.48
N GLU A 152 -4.36 -2.55 27.38
CA GLU A 152 -5.69 -3.05 27.04
C GLU A 152 -6.58 -1.87 26.66
N VAL A 153 -7.19 -1.90 25.47
CA VAL A 153 -8.10 -0.86 25.00
C VAL A 153 -9.47 -1.47 24.78
N LYS A 154 -10.45 -0.98 25.53
CA LYS A 154 -11.86 -1.38 25.41
C LYS A 154 -12.58 -0.42 24.45
N ILE A 155 -13.49 -0.96 23.64
CA ILE A 155 -14.25 -0.14 22.68
C ILE A 155 -15.07 0.95 23.37
N GLU A 156 -15.51 0.70 24.59
CA GLU A 156 -16.28 1.65 25.43
C GLU A 156 -15.45 2.89 25.78
N GLU A 157 -14.15 2.71 26.02
CA GLU A 157 -13.22 3.80 26.34
C GLU A 157 -12.97 4.67 25.11
N VAL A 158 -12.69 4.02 23.97
CA VAL A 158 -12.50 4.73 22.69
C VAL A 158 -13.78 5.48 22.30
N ALA A 159 -14.93 4.83 22.42
CA ALA A 159 -16.23 5.43 22.10
C ALA A 159 -16.52 6.66 22.96
N ARG A 160 -16.23 6.58 24.27
CA ARG A 160 -16.36 7.72 25.19
C ARG A 160 -15.42 8.85 24.79
N HIS A 161 -14.18 8.54 24.44
CA HIS A 161 -13.19 9.54 24.02
C HIS A 161 -13.64 10.34 22.79
N VAL A 162 -14.26 9.66 21.80
CA VAL A 162 -14.75 10.30 20.57
C VAL A 162 -16.24 10.70 20.63
N CYS A 163 -16.84 10.74 21.84
CA CYS A 163 -18.23 11.12 22.06
C CYS A 163 -19.25 10.32 21.23
N LEU A 164 -19.04 9.01 21.10
CA LEU A 164 -19.94 8.07 20.44
C LEU A 164 -20.40 6.97 21.40
N SER A 165 -21.51 6.29 21.05
CA SER A 165 -21.81 4.99 21.66
C SER A 165 -20.88 3.92 21.08
N PRO A 166 -20.57 2.82 21.83
CA PRO A 166 -19.75 1.71 21.33
C PRO A 166 -20.27 1.12 20.01
N SER A 167 -21.58 0.94 19.89
CA SER A 167 -22.22 0.43 18.68
C SER A 167 -22.05 1.39 17.49
N ARG A 168 -22.22 2.70 17.69
CA ARG A 168 -22.05 3.69 16.63
C ARG A 168 -20.59 3.77 16.19
N LEU A 169 -19.65 3.75 17.12
CA LEU A 169 -18.22 3.71 16.80
C LEU A 169 -17.89 2.45 16.01
N ALA A 170 -18.33 1.27 16.44
CA ALA A 170 -18.05 0.00 15.77
C ALA A 170 -18.56 0.00 14.32
N HIS A 171 -19.77 0.52 14.09
CA HIS A 171 -20.36 0.63 12.75
C HIS A 171 -19.56 1.60 11.89
N LEU A 172 -19.37 2.84 12.35
CA LEU A 172 -18.68 3.91 11.65
C LEU A 172 -17.22 3.53 11.33
N PHE A 173 -16.53 2.93 12.30
CA PHE A 173 -15.16 2.47 12.13
C PHE A 173 -15.06 1.39 11.07
N ARG A 174 -15.97 0.39 11.10
CA ARG A 174 -15.99 -0.68 10.11
C ARG A 174 -16.35 -0.17 8.72
N GLU A 175 -17.29 0.76 8.61
CA GLU A 175 -17.67 1.40 7.36
C GLU A 175 -16.47 2.11 6.72
N GLN A 176 -15.73 2.92 7.49
CA GLN A 176 -14.64 3.75 6.98
C GLN A 176 -13.28 3.05 6.91
N MET A 177 -13.02 2.07 7.79
CA MET A 177 -11.73 1.36 7.86
C MET A 177 -11.78 -0.03 7.21
N GLY A 178 -12.97 -0.53 6.85
CA GLY A 178 -13.17 -1.86 6.27
C GLY A 178 -12.91 -3.02 7.24
N VAL A 179 -12.46 -2.73 8.46
CA VAL A 179 -12.17 -3.72 9.50
C VAL A 179 -12.68 -3.21 10.85
N ASN A 180 -12.90 -4.11 11.82
CA ASN A 180 -13.25 -3.67 13.17
C ASN A 180 -12.02 -3.08 13.91
N LEU A 181 -12.29 -2.28 14.94
CA LEU A 181 -11.28 -1.56 15.73
C LEU A 181 -10.21 -2.48 16.32
N LEU A 182 -10.61 -3.63 16.86
CA LEU A 182 -9.68 -4.58 17.50
C LEU A 182 -8.74 -5.22 16.48
N ARG A 183 -9.25 -5.56 15.29
CA ARG A 183 -8.43 -6.08 14.20
C ARG A 183 -7.45 -5.01 13.70
N TRP A 184 -7.93 -3.78 13.54
CA TRP A 184 -7.08 -2.64 13.15
C TRP A 184 -5.96 -2.41 14.18
N ARG A 185 -6.28 -2.43 15.49
CA ARG A 185 -5.28 -2.33 16.56
C ARG A 185 -4.23 -3.44 16.48
N GLU A 186 -4.66 -4.68 16.24
CA GLU A 186 -3.74 -5.81 16.10
C GLU A 186 -2.79 -5.62 14.90
N ASP A 187 -3.30 -5.09 13.79
CA ASP A 187 -2.49 -4.76 12.61
C ASP A 187 -1.47 -3.65 12.95
N GLN A 188 -1.86 -2.61 13.70
CA GLN A 188 -0.94 -1.54 14.16
C GLN A 188 0.15 -2.09 15.10
N ARG A 189 -0.19 -3.01 16.00
CA ARG A 189 0.80 -3.69 16.86
C ARG A 189 1.85 -4.44 16.04
N VAL A 190 1.43 -5.13 14.98
CA VAL A 190 2.35 -5.85 14.09
C VAL A 190 3.22 -4.88 13.30
N ILE A 191 2.67 -3.77 12.82
CA ILE A 191 3.43 -2.71 12.11
C ILE A 191 4.50 -2.14 13.06
N ARG A 192 4.13 -1.77 14.26
CA ARG A 192 5.08 -1.26 15.28
C ARG A 192 6.14 -2.30 15.62
N ALA A 193 5.77 -3.57 15.79
CA ALA A 193 6.71 -4.66 16.04
C ALA A 193 7.73 -4.83 14.89
N LYS A 194 7.29 -4.74 13.63
CA LYS A 194 8.20 -4.78 12.47
C LYS A 194 9.24 -3.66 12.55
N LEU A 195 8.79 -2.43 12.85
CA LEU A 195 9.69 -1.28 12.98
C LEU A 195 10.74 -1.53 14.08
N LEU A 196 10.32 -1.97 15.26
CA LEU A 196 11.23 -2.27 16.37
C LEU A 196 12.23 -3.39 16.03
N LEU A 197 11.75 -4.45 15.35
CA LEU A 197 12.61 -5.54 14.91
C LEU A 197 13.64 -5.12 13.86
N GLN A 198 13.37 -4.09 13.07
CA GLN A 198 14.27 -3.54 12.06
C GLN A 198 15.26 -2.53 12.64
N THR A 199 14.84 -1.74 13.64
CA THR A 199 15.59 -0.57 14.12
C THR A 199 16.29 -0.80 15.45
N THR A 200 15.98 -1.90 16.16
CA THR A 200 16.54 -2.20 17.48
C THR A 200 17.05 -3.63 17.60
N GLN A 201 17.94 -3.86 18.56
CA GLN A 201 18.42 -5.20 18.95
C GLN A 201 17.69 -5.75 20.19
N GLU A 202 16.59 -5.11 20.59
CA GLU A 202 15.82 -5.52 21.76
C GLU A 202 15.40 -7.01 21.67
N PRO A 203 15.40 -7.76 22.79
CA PRO A 203 14.90 -9.13 22.81
C PRO A 203 13.49 -9.23 22.25
N ILE A 204 13.18 -10.33 21.56
CA ILE A 204 11.85 -10.54 20.97
C ILE A 204 10.73 -10.42 22.02
N ALA A 205 10.99 -10.90 23.25
CA ALA A 205 10.07 -10.75 24.38
C ALA A 205 9.81 -9.28 24.75
N SER A 206 10.85 -8.44 24.72
CA SER A 206 10.74 -6.99 24.99
C SER A 206 9.93 -6.29 23.91
N VAL A 207 10.21 -6.58 22.62
CA VAL A 207 9.41 -6.09 21.50
C VAL A 207 7.95 -6.49 21.63
N GLY A 208 7.68 -7.75 22.00
CA GLY A 208 6.31 -8.23 22.27
C GLY A 208 5.61 -7.38 23.32
N ARG A 209 6.24 -7.15 24.46
CA ARG A 209 5.68 -6.34 25.55
C ARG A 209 5.46 -4.90 25.15
N GLU A 210 6.41 -4.28 24.45
CA GLU A 210 6.29 -2.89 23.97
C GLU A 210 5.07 -2.69 23.06
N VAL A 211 4.70 -3.71 22.29
CA VAL A 211 3.52 -3.65 21.44
C VAL A 211 2.27 -4.27 22.08
N GLY A 212 2.32 -4.63 23.38
CA GLY A 212 1.17 -5.04 24.18
C GLY A 212 0.87 -6.56 24.17
N TYR A 213 1.89 -7.39 24.03
CA TYR A 213 1.79 -8.84 24.22
C TYR A 213 2.68 -9.28 25.38
N ASP A 214 2.06 -9.71 26.48
CA ASP A 214 2.80 -10.21 27.67
C ASP A 214 3.43 -11.58 27.41
N ASP A 215 2.78 -12.40 26.59
CA ASP A 215 3.27 -13.73 26.22
C ASP A 215 4.01 -13.71 24.89
N GLN A 216 5.32 -13.99 24.93
CA GLN A 216 6.20 -14.03 23.77
C GLN A 216 5.77 -15.10 22.73
N LEU A 217 5.26 -16.25 23.19
CA LEU A 217 4.85 -17.33 22.29
C LEU A 217 3.57 -16.93 21.53
N TYR A 218 2.66 -16.29 22.23
CA TYR A 218 1.44 -15.76 21.62
C TYR A 218 1.79 -14.63 20.61
N PHE A 219 2.65 -13.70 21.01
CA PHE A 219 3.17 -12.67 20.11
C PHE A 219 3.76 -13.28 18.84
N SER A 220 4.65 -14.28 18.98
CA SER A 220 5.31 -14.92 17.84
C SER A 220 4.33 -15.62 16.91
N ARG A 221 3.26 -16.22 17.44
CA ARG A 221 2.18 -16.85 16.66
C ARG A 221 1.37 -15.79 15.89
N VAL A 222 0.97 -14.69 16.54
CA VAL A 222 0.23 -13.59 15.90
C VAL A 222 1.08 -12.97 14.80
N PHE A 223 2.33 -12.64 15.10
CA PHE A 223 3.27 -12.04 14.14
C PHE A 223 3.46 -12.96 12.92
N ARG A 224 3.74 -14.26 13.12
CA ARG A 224 3.90 -15.23 12.02
C ARG A 224 2.63 -15.37 11.20
N LYS A 225 1.46 -15.38 11.81
CA LYS A 225 0.18 -15.44 11.10
C LYS A 225 -0.03 -14.24 10.18
N ARG A 226 0.43 -13.04 10.59
CA ARG A 226 0.23 -11.79 9.85
C ARG A 226 1.36 -11.51 8.83
N VAL A 227 2.60 -11.89 9.15
CA VAL A 227 3.79 -11.55 8.37
C VAL A 227 4.30 -12.73 7.54
N GLY A 228 3.90 -13.95 7.89
CA GLY A 228 4.31 -15.19 7.21
C GLY A 228 5.60 -15.81 7.76
N VAL A 229 6.37 -15.07 8.57
CA VAL A 229 7.63 -15.55 9.20
C VAL A 229 7.66 -15.20 10.67
N SER A 230 8.51 -15.90 11.46
CA SER A 230 8.68 -15.57 12.88
C SER A 230 9.34 -14.20 13.09
N PRO A 231 9.16 -13.54 14.26
CA PRO A 231 9.86 -12.29 14.58
C PRO A 231 11.38 -12.40 14.47
N SER A 232 11.96 -13.51 14.89
CA SER A 232 13.40 -13.78 14.83
C SER A 232 13.88 -13.92 13.39
N ASP A 233 13.14 -14.66 12.55
CA ASP A 233 13.46 -14.79 11.13
C ASP A 233 13.29 -13.48 10.37
N PHE A 234 12.27 -12.68 10.74
CA PHE A 234 12.07 -11.36 10.18
C PHE A 234 13.26 -10.44 10.48
N ARG A 235 13.73 -10.41 11.73
CA ARG A 235 14.93 -9.64 12.13
C ARG A 235 16.16 -10.08 11.35
N ARG A 236 16.45 -11.40 11.35
CA ARG A 236 17.61 -11.96 10.65
C ARG A 236 17.64 -11.57 9.17
N ARG A 237 16.52 -11.75 8.47
CA ARG A 237 16.43 -11.39 7.04
C ARG A 237 16.70 -9.91 6.76
N ASN A 238 16.29 -9.02 7.66
CA ASN A 238 16.56 -7.59 7.52
C ASN A 238 18.02 -7.26 7.83
N GLN A 239 18.66 -7.96 8.79
CA GLN A 239 20.09 -7.83 9.08
C GLN A 239 20.93 -8.32 7.92
N ASP A 240 20.67 -9.53 7.40
CA ASP A 240 21.38 -10.10 6.27
C ASP A 240 21.30 -9.18 5.02
N ALA A 241 20.14 -8.57 4.80
CA ALA A 241 19.94 -7.60 3.72
C ALA A 241 20.76 -6.31 3.95
N HIS A 242 20.82 -5.83 5.20
CA HIS A 242 21.59 -4.65 5.55
C HIS A 242 23.10 -4.90 5.44
N ASP A 243 23.58 -6.04 5.92
CA ASP A 243 24.99 -6.43 5.88
C ASP A 243 25.46 -6.69 4.44
N SER A 244 24.60 -7.29 3.60
CA SER A 244 24.87 -7.46 2.17
C SER A 244 24.98 -6.13 1.43
N LEU A 245 24.14 -5.15 1.77
CA LEU A 245 24.23 -3.79 1.24
C LEU A 245 25.50 -3.08 1.74
N ALA A 246 25.84 -3.19 3.02
CA ALA A 246 27.05 -2.61 3.60
C ALA A 246 28.31 -3.20 2.97
N ALA A 247 28.35 -4.52 2.74
CA ALA A 247 29.46 -5.18 2.08
C ALA A 247 29.65 -4.75 0.61
N GLN A 248 28.55 -4.48 -0.10
CA GLN A 248 28.57 -3.97 -1.48
C GLN A 248 28.94 -2.48 -1.56
N THR A 249 28.79 -1.72 -0.46
CA THR A 249 29.11 -0.29 -0.39
C THR A 249 30.49 -0.01 0.20
N ALA A 250 31.20 -1.00 0.71
CA ALA A 250 32.59 -0.86 1.15
C ALA A 250 33.48 -0.62 -0.06
N TRP A 251 33.64 0.65 -0.45
CA TRP A 251 34.60 1.11 -1.44
C TRP A 251 36.00 0.77 -0.94
N PRO A 252 36.85 0.04 -1.69
CA PRO A 252 38.22 -0.17 -1.32
C PRO A 252 38.90 1.21 -1.33
N LEU A 253 39.29 1.70 -0.17
CA LEU A 253 40.21 2.83 -0.08
C LEU A 253 41.48 2.42 -0.84
N ALA A 254 41.66 2.98 -2.04
CA ALA A 254 42.87 2.86 -2.81
C ALA A 254 44.04 3.35 -1.93
N ARG A 255 44.91 2.44 -1.48
CA ARG A 255 46.21 2.78 -0.95
C ARG A 255 47.01 3.38 -2.10
N SER A 256 47.09 4.71 -2.18
CA SER A 256 48.09 5.38 -2.97
C SER A 256 49.46 5.11 -2.30
N ALA A 257 50.18 4.13 -2.89
CA ALA A 257 51.61 4.01 -2.63
C ALA A 257 52.27 5.18 -3.36
N ILE A 258 52.80 6.11 -2.56
CA ILE A 258 53.79 7.08 -3.03
C ILE A 258 55.14 6.36 -2.93
N SER A 259 55.76 6.16 -4.07
CA SER A 259 57.21 5.93 -4.17
C SER A 259 57.82 7.05 -4.97
#